data_7ff61891a8e0e68b14035a3d727eae06
#
_entry.id   7ff61891a8e0e68b14035a3d727eae06
#
_cell.length_a   1.000
_cell.length_b   1.000
_cell.length_c   1.000
_cell.angle_alpha   90.00
_cell.angle_beta   90.00
_cell.angle_gamma   90.00
#
_symmetry.space_group_name_H-M   'P 1'
#
loop_
_entity.id
_entity.type
_entity.pdbx_description
1 polymer ?
#
loop_
_entity_poly.entity_id
_entity_poly.type
_entity_poly.pdbx_seq_one_letter_code
_entity_poly.pdbx_strand_id
1 'polypeptide(L)'
;MNTLKLRFSAWLLIFSMPIFSEIKVDGILDDPEWKDASQITKFYEVFPYSLNEVTDFKTVILIQESEKGIYLGYKNYQSNESMRSQNHERDNERSIADKNGVTIDFDADGLTGYQFFVSSGGSIGDATYRNENDKNTDWDADWLSATTIGDGVWYSEVFIPWSVAPMKAQSGPNRKVKLGFYRMMAGYSRVFATIQGSPYQNIYLSAFNDFTFTNYQSSKIDYFPYLTLNEDRLEGEVDNKAGAEIFWKIDSSKQLNAAFNPDFGQVESDAVVVNFSASETFYSDKRPFFSENHNLFNVQGYRFFYVINTRRIGASPDYNCSEDFSLQQELCEDSQKGSNDIDAAFRYTQQGENFDVGFLGAFEANEKFSEGKDFYAARLRTKRDNLSLGYLGTYVNRPIIDRTAKVNAVDFEYRPSSIRRLSGAVLASDVNGETGYGLTIGYGHDPSKNRHNGVGVYYFDENLDINDMGYLVRNDWLMIGGRASIKQTNFSQDSITRARKYEIGYSLKSTSDFEKEPSGLSFSAENSFTNTSEIKAEVFYRTTGRDNLITRKSALSP
;
A
#
# COMPACT_ATOMS: atom_id res chain seq x y z
N MET A 1 -17.72 62.90 55.39
CA MET A 1 -18.09 61.78 54.44
C MET A 1 -17.04 61.79 53.34
N ASN A 2 -16.01 60.96 53.51
CA ASN A 2 -14.89 60.84 52.57
C ASN A 2 -15.17 59.68 51.61
N THR A 3 -15.32 59.96 50.34
CA THR A 3 -15.43 58.96 49.29
C THR A 3 -14.05 58.58 48.76
N LEU A 4 -13.61 57.35 49.05
CA LEU A 4 -12.39 56.74 48.59
C LEU A 4 -12.59 56.29 47.14
N LYS A 5 -11.92 56.92 46.17
CA LYS A 5 -11.90 56.45 44.78
C LYS A 5 -10.75 55.47 44.61
N LEU A 6 -11.03 54.16 44.52
CA LEU A 6 -10.10 53.12 44.09
C LEU A 6 -9.87 53.26 42.59
N ARG A 7 -8.65 53.57 42.17
CA ARG A 7 -8.19 53.47 40.78
C ARG A 7 -7.63 52.06 40.55
N PHE A 8 -8.33 51.22 39.81
CA PHE A 8 -7.81 49.97 39.26
C PHE A 8 -7.03 50.31 38.00
N SER A 9 -5.69 50.24 38.08
CA SER A 9 -4.82 50.21 36.89
C SER A 9 -4.66 48.77 36.42
N ALA A 10 -5.41 48.37 35.38
CA ALA A 10 -5.20 47.11 34.70
C ALA A 10 -3.93 47.21 33.86
N TRP A 11 -2.86 46.52 34.27
CA TRP A 11 -1.70 46.28 33.44
C TRP A 11 -2.05 45.11 32.47
N LEU A 12 -2.27 45.45 31.20
CA LEU A 12 -2.37 44.46 30.13
C LEU A 12 -0.92 44.02 29.82
N LEU A 13 -0.50 42.88 30.38
CA LEU A 13 0.68 42.15 29.93
C LEU A 13 0.34 41.53 28.57
N ILE A 14 0.72 42.20 27.50
CA ILE A 14 0.74 41.64 26.16
C ILE A 14 1.90 40.65 26.14
N PHE A 15 1.62 39.37 26.40
CA PHE A 15 2.51 38.30 26.02
C PHE A 15 2.51 38.24 24.48
N SER A 16 3.54 38.83 23.86
CA SER A 16 3.84 38.52 22.47
C SER A 16 4.30 37.06 22.40
N MET A 17 3.36 36.13 22.18
CA MET A 17 3.73 34.83 21.68
C MET A 17 4.42 35.07 20.34
N PRO A 18 5.58 34.45 20.07
CA PRO A 18 6.14 34.46 18.73
C PRO A 18 5.08 33.84 17.83
N ILE A 19 4.53 34.63 16.92
CA ILE A 19 3.72 34.09 15.80
C ILE A 19 4.77 33.41 14.93
N PHE A 20 4.93 32.08 15.09
CA PHE A 20 5.61 31.28 14.09
C PHE A 20 4.78 31.39 12.82
N SER A 21 5.29 32.12 11.84
CA SER A 21 4.71 32.12 10.50
C SER A 21 4.75 30.69 10.01
N GLU A 22 3.66 30.22 9.44
CA GLU A 22 3.56 28.89 8.85
C GLU A 22 4.09 28.98 7.42
N ILE A 23 4.92 28.02 6.98
CA ILE A 23 5.39 27.95 5.60
C ILE A 23 4.18 27.86 4.67
N LYS A 24 4.13 28.74 3.69
CA LYS A 24 3.10 28.76 2.67
C LYS A 24 3.51 27.85 1.51
N VAL A 25 2.72 26.80 1.27
CA VAL A 25 2.98 25.87 0.17
C VAL A 25 2.55 26.50 -1.15
N ASP A 26 3.43 27.26 -1.79
CA ASP A 26 3.18 27.94 -3.08
C ASP A 26 4.26 27.66 -4.14
N GLY A 27 5.24 26.83 -3.81
CA GLY A 27 6.34 26.42 -4.70
C GLY A 27 7.50 27.42 -4.75
N ILE A 28 7.55 28.40 -3.82
CA ILE A 28 8.58 29.43 -3.73
C ILE A 28 9.27 29.30 -2.37
N LEU A 29 10.52 28.86 -2.34
CA LEU A 29 11.28 28.61 -1.11
C LEU A 29 11.89 29.91 -0.53
N ASP A 30 11.05 30.92 -0.26
CA ASP A 30 11.46 32.23 0.25
C ASP A 30 10.98 32.52 1.69
N ASP A 31 10.13 31.66 2.26
CA ASP A 31 9.71 31.78 3.65
C ASP A 31 10.89 31.77 4.61
N PRO A 32 10.88 32.63 5.65
CA PRO A 32 11.97 32.73 6.62
C PRO A 32 12.33 31.42 7.31
N GLU A 33 11.36 30.54 7.51
CA GLU A 33 11.47 29.26 8.19
C GLU A 33 12.40 28.28 7.45
N TRP A 34 12.58 28.44 6.15
CA TRP A 34 13.51 27.63 5.37
C TRP A 34 14.99 27.90 5.71
N LYS A 35 15.32 29.00 6.42
CA LYS A 35 16.69 29.29 6.82
C LYS A 35 17.22 28.33 7.87
N ASP A 36 16.34 27.85 8.73
CA ASP A 36 16.68 26.92 9.82
C ASP A 36 16.42 25.46 9.45
N ALA A 37 15.99 25.19 8.22
CA ALA A 37 15.68 23.86 7.73
C ALA A 37 16.93 22.97 7.63
N SER A 38 16.79 21.71 8.03
CA SER A 38 17.80 20.69 7.80
C SER A 38 17.96 20.43 6.30
N GLN A 39 19.21 20.20 5.84
CA GLN A 39 19.50 20.07 4.42
C GLN A 39 20.07 18.70 4.05
N ILE A 40 19.61 18.15 2.93
CA ILE A 40 20.15 16.96 2.30
C ILE A 40 20.57 17.31 0.87
N THR A 41 21.82 16.94 0.52
CA THR A 41 22.40 17.23 -0.81
C THR A 41 23.04 16.01 -1.46
N LYS A 42 23.19 14.90 -0.71
CA LYS A 42 23.89 13.72 -1.20
C LYS A 42 22.90 12.72 -1.79
N PHE A 43 23.08 12.42 -3.07
CA PHE A 43 22.27 11.48 -3.82
C PHE A 43 23.13 10.43 -4.50
N TYR A 44 22.53 9.28 -4.75
CA TYR A 44 23.13 8.15 -5.46
C TYR A 44 22.25 7.77 -6.65
N GLU A 45 22.85 7.42 -7.77
CA GLU A 45 22.12 6.95 -8.92
C GLU A 45 21.59 5.53 -8.67
N VAL A 46 20.26 5.41 -8.59
CA VAL A 46 19.59 4.12 -8.33
C VAL A 46 18.88 3.55 -9.56
N PHE A 47 18.77 4.34 -10.62
CA PHE A 47 18.35 3.88 -11.94
C PHE A 47 19.02 4.70 -13.05
N PRO A 48 19.62 4.09 -14.09
CA PRO A 48 20.08 2.69 -14.05
C PRO A 48 21.02 2.47 -12.87
N TYR A 49 20.91 1.33 -12.23
CA TYR A 49 21.44 1.05 -10.89
C TYR A 49 22.97 1.06 -10.83
N SER A 50 23.60 2.24 -10.75
CA SER A 50 25.04 2.40 -10.65
C SER A 50 25.56 2.57 -9.22
N LEU A 51 24.71 3.08 -8.32
CA LEU A 51 25.01 3.42 -6.92
C LEU A 51 26.15 4.43 -6.75
N ASN A 52 26.57 5.07 -7.82
CA ASN A 52 27.57 6.13 -7.76
C ASN A 52 26.93 7.40 -7.19
N GLU A 53 27.72 8.17 -6.44
CA GLU A 53 27.30 9.48 -6.00
C GLU A 53 27.06 10.40 -7.20
N VAL A 54 25.97 11.15 -7.17
CA VAL A 54 25.60 12.08 -8.25
C VAL A 54 26.21 13.43 -7.96
N THR A 55 27.08 13.88 -8.86
CA THR A 55 27.73 15.19 -8.79
C THR A 55 27.26 16.13 -9.90
N ASP A 56 26.73 15.59 -10.99
CA ASP A 56 26.39 16.35 -12.20
C ASP A 56 25.07 17.13 -12.09
N PHE A 57 24.15 16.63 -11.23
CA PHE A 57 22.82 17.21 -11.05
C PHE A 57 22.58 17.54 -9.59
N LYS A 58 22.84 18.77 -9.22
CA LYS A 58 22.62 19.24 -7.85
C LYS A 58 21.13 19.16 -7.47
N THR A 59 20.86 18.54 -6.35
CA THR A 59 19.55 18.55 -5.68
C THR A 59 19.76 18.97 -4.22
N VAL A 60 18.91 19.85 -3.73
CA VAL A 60 18.90 20.26 -2.32
C VAL A 60 17.49 20.00 -1.79
N ILE A 61 17.40 19.28 -0.69
CA ILE A 61 16.16 19.09 0.06
C ILE A 61 16.28 19.85 1.37
N LEU A 62 15.25 20.61 1.68
CA LEU A 62 15.04 21.31 2.94
C LEU A 62 13.96 20.56 3.71
N ILE A 63 14.18 20.34 5.01
CA ILE A 63 13.24 19.64 5.89
C ILE A 63 12.97 20.52 7.10
N GLN A 64 11.71 20.85 7.31
CA GLN A 64 11.25 21.63 8.45
C GLN A 64 10.05 20.94 9.10
N GLU A 65 10.07 20.76 10.43
CA GLU A 65 8.93 20.22 11.18
C GLU A 65 8.07 21.34 11.79
N SER A 66 6.80 21.04 11.97
CA SER A 66 5.86 21.87 12.73
C SER A 66 4.92 20.97 13.55
N GLU A 67 4.11 21.58 14.42
CA GLU A 67 3.06 20.86 15.16
C GLU A 67 2.02 20.20 14.24
N LYS A 68 1.85 20.70 13.01
CA LYS A 68 0.86 20.19 12.05
C LYS A 68 1.40 19.10 11.15
N GLY A 69 2.71 19.10 10.84
CA GLY A 69 3.30 18.15 9.90
C GLY A 69 4.73 18.47 9.52
N ILE A 70 5.19 17.82 8.46
CA ILE A 70 6.52 17.97 7.88
C ILE A 70 6.41 18.82 6.60
N TYR A 71 7.22 19.86 6.51
CA TYR A 71 7.43 20.63 5.29
C TYR A 71 8.71 20.19 4.59
N LEU A 72 8.63 19.99 3.28
CA LEU A 72 9.74 19.61 2.43
C LEU A 72 9.88 20.60 1.29
N GLY A 73 11.05 21.19 1.15
CA GLY A 73 11.40 22.08 0.04
C GLY A 73 12.45 21.43 -0.86
N TYR A 74 12.24 21.42 -2.16
CA TYR A 74 13.18 20.85 -3.11
C TYR A 74 13.69 21.91 -4.09
N LYS A 75 15.02 21.93 -4.29
CA LYS A 75 15.70 22.72 -5.33
C LYS A 75 16.36 21.73 -6.30
N ASN A 76 15.81 21.61 -7.49
CA ASN A 76 16.20 20.61 -8.48
C ASN A 76 16.90 21.32 -9.66
N TYR A 77 18.23 21.38 -9.64
CA TYR A 77 19.00 22.03 -10.69
C TYR A 77 19.13 21.13 -11.92
N GLN A 78 18.73 21.66 -13.09
CA GLN A 78 18.89 21.03 -14.39
C GLN A 78 18.60 22.03 -15.50
N SER A 79 19.15 21.79 -16.70
CA SER A 79 18.92 22.69 -17.84
C SER A 79 17.45 22.65 -18.31
N ASN A 80 16.93 23.79 -18.76
CA ASN A 80 15.57 23.91 -19.25
C ASN A 80 15.28 22.96 -20.43
N GLU A 81 16.27 22.69 -21.29
CA GLU A 81 16.16 21.77 -22.41
C GLU A 81 15.90 20.33 -22.01
N SER A 82 16.47 19.91 -20.88
CA SER A 82 16.33 18.54 -20.34
C SER A 82 15.08 18.36 -19.47
N MET A 83 14.46 19.45 -19.04
CA MET A 83 13.32 19.43 -18.15
C MET A 83 12.07 18.90 -18.86
N ARG A 84 11.33 18.03 -18.18
CA ARG A 84 10.07 17.44 -18.63
C ARG A 84 8.97 17.77 -17.65
N SER A 85 8.15 18.76 -18.00
CA SER A 85 7.13 19.35 -17.14
C SER A 85 5.74 19.15 -17.75
N GLN A 86 5.29 17.90 -17.82
CA GLN A 86 3.95 17.56 -18.31
C GLN A 86 3.01 17.26 -17.14
N ASN A 87 1.78 17.75 -17.24
CA ASN A 87 0.71 17.35 -16.34
C ASN A 87 0.23 15.95 -16.71
N HIS A 88 -0.12 15.19 -15.73
CA HIS A 88 -0.64 13.84 -15.86
C HIS A 88 -1.68 13.57 -14.76
N GLU A 89 -2.41 12.50 -14.88
CA GLU A 89 -3.34 12.02 -13.86
C GLU A 89 -2.59 11.73 -12.55
N ARG A 90 -3.30 11.82 -11.44
CA ARG A 90 -2.78 11.39 -10.12
C ARG A 90 -2.25 9.96 -10.22
N ASP A 91 -1.23 9.63 -9.45
CA ASP A 91 -0.60 8.30 -9.34
C ASP A 91 -0.02 7.73 -10.64
N ASN A 92 0.05 8.52 -11.71
CA ASN A 92 0.69 8.08 -12.94
C ASN A 92 2.22 8.07 -12.81
N GLU A 93 2.74 6.99 -12.23
CA GLU A 93 4.19 6.79 -12.06
C GLU A 93 4.94 6.66 -13.38
N ARG A 94 4.26 6.19 -14.45
CA ARG A 94 4.86 5.96 -15.77
C ARG A 94 4.93 7.21 -16.63
N SER A 95 4.38 8.33 -16.15
CA SER A 95 4.43 9.59 -16.89
C SER A 95 5.87 10.05 -17.14
N ILE A 96 6.11 10.61 -18.32
CA ILE A 96 7.39 11.15 -18.75
C ILE A 96 7.53 12.59 -18.20
N ALA A 97 7.56 12.73 -16.89
CA ALA A 97 7.77 14.02 -16.21
C ALA A 97 8.89 13.90 -15.18
N ASP A 98 9.62 15.00 -14.97
CA ASP A 98 10.56 15.08 -13.85
C ASP A 98 9.79 15.08 -12.53
N LYS A 99 10.25 14.28 -11.58
CA LYS A 99 9.57 14.08 -10.30
C LYS A 99 10.57 14.11 -9.16
N ASN A 100 10.11 14.57 -8.01
CA ASN A 100 10.76 14.30 -6.75
C ASN A 100 9.75 13.74 -5.76
N GLY A 101 10.25 13.08 -4.73
CA GLY A 101 9.37 12.54 -3.71
C GLY A 101 10.13 12.03 -2.51
N VAL A 102 9.34 11.65 -1.54
CA VAL A 102 9.77 11.05 -0.28
C VAL A 102 8.96 9.79 0.00
N THR A 103 9.61 8.80 0.58
CA THR A 103 8.93 7.69 1.24
C THR A 103 9.24 7.77 2.72
N ILE A 104 8.21 7.73 3.56
CA ILE A 104 8.29 7.89 5.01
C ILE A 104 7.85 6.60 5.69
N ASP A 105 8.71 6.02 6.48
CA ASP A 105 8.36 4.99 7.46
C ASP A 105 8.27 5.69 8.82
N PHE A 106 7.05 6.05 9.24
CA PHE A 106 6.78 6.81 10.46
C PHE A 106 7.12 6.06 11.75
N ASP A 107 7.26 4.75 11.67
CA ASP A 107 7.54 3.88 12.81
C ASP A 107 8.98 3.35 12.81
N ALA A 108 9.73 3.62 11.76
CA ALA A 108 11.11 3.19 11.56
C ALA A 108 11.29 1.66 11.66
N ASP A 109 10.28 0.89 11.30
CA ASP A 109 10.25 -0.55 11.49
C ASP A 109 10.27 -1.38 10.20
N GLY A 110 10.15 -0.72 9.03
CA GLY A 110 10.17 -1.34 7.72
C GLY A 110 8.90 -2.15 7.40
N LEU A 111 7.83 -2.03 8.18
CA LEU A 111 6.57 -2.73 7.93
C LEU A 111 5.65 -1.95 7.01
N THR A 112 5.59 -0.63 7.19
CA THR A 112 4.75 0.24 6.35
C THR A 112 5.49 1.52 6.03
N GLY A 113 5.55 1.87 4.75
CA GLY A 113 6.07 3.13 4.24
C GLY A 113 5.01 3.87 3.43
N TYR A 114 5.04 5.19 3.47
CA TYR A 114 4.11 6.07 2.77
C TYR A 114 4.89 6.93 1.79
N GLN A 115 4.61 6.78 0.51
CA GLN A 115 5.29 7.53 -0.55
C GLN A 115 4.44 8.71 -1.01
N PHE A 116 5.09 9.84 -1.22
CA PHE A 116 4.50 11.06 -1.78
C PHE A 116 5.42 11.56 -2.88
N PHE A 117 4.89 11.92 -4.02
CA PHE A 117 5.67 12.50 -5.10
C PHE A 117 4.94 13.64 -5.81
N VAL A 118 5.71 14.57 -6.32
CA VAL A 118 5.22 15.67 -7.14
C VAL A 118 6.07 15.79 -8.40
N SER A 119 5.42 16.03 -9.54
CA SER A 119 6.10 16.32 -10.80
C SER A 119 6.42 17.80 -10.93
N SER A 120 7.38 18.14 -11.79
CA SER A 120 7.70 19.53 -12.11
C SER A 120 6.53 20.30 -12.73
N GLY A 121 5.52 19.60 -13.27
CA GLY A 121 4.26 20.16 -13.75
C GLY A 121 3.17 20.30 -12.68
N GLY A 122 3.41 19.89 -11.45
CA GLY A 122 2.46 19.98 -10.34
C GLY A 122 1.53 18.78 -10.15
N SER A 123 1.62 17.75 -11.00
CA SER A 123 0.86 16.51 -10.78
C SER A 123 1.43 15.73 -9.59
N ILE A 124 0.55 15.19 -8.77
CA ILE A 124 0.89 14.47 -7.53
C ILE A 124 0.59 12.99 -7.64
N GLY A 125 1.15 12.22 -6.74
CA GLY A 125 0.76 10.85 -6.50
C GLY A 125 1.32 10.34 -5.19
N ASP A 126 0.66 9.32 -4.68
CA ASP A 126 1.05 8.68 -3.44
C ASP A 126 0.88 7.16 -3.50
N ALA A 127 1.44 6.48 -2.54
CA ALA A 127 1.40 5.02 -2.45
C ALA A 127 1.77 4.55 -1.05
N THR A 128 1.39 3.34 -0.72
CA THR A 128 1.95 2.65 0.44
C THR A 128 2.93 1.55 0.02
N TYR A 129 3.94 1.34 0.86
CA TYR A 129 4.80 0.16 0.82
C TYR A 129 4.51 -0.72 2.03
N ARG A 130 4.43 -2.02 1.82
CA ARG A 130 4.26 -3.02 2.87
C ARG A 130 5.46 -3.95 2.89
N ASN A 131 5.80 -4.42 4.09
CA ASN A 131 6.79 -5.49 4.23
C ASN A 131 8.05 -5.23 3.40
N GLU A 132 8.62 -4.04 3.55
CA GLU A 132 9.80 -3.52 2.86
C GLU A 132 9.52 -2.96 1.46
N ASN A 133 8.91 -3.71 0.54
CA ASN A 133 8.94 -3.38 -0.89
C ASN A 133 7.68 -3.73 -1.67
N ASP A 134 6.62 -4.17 -1.01
CA ASP A 134 5.34 -4.45 -1.67
C ASP A 134 4.53 -3.15 -1.79
N LYS A 135 4.52 -2.59 -3.00
CA LYS A 135 3.91 -1.29 -3.29
C LYS A 135 2.44 -1.41 -3.65
N ASN A 136 1.60 -0.54 -3.08
CA ASN A 136 0.22 -0.32 -3.45
C ASN A 136 -0.02 1.16 -3.78
N THR A 137 -0.54 1.44 -4.97
CA THR A 137 -0.82 2.78 -5.51
C THR A 137 -2.29 3.20 -5.38
N ASP A 138 -3.14 2.35 -4.78
CA ASP A 138 -4.56 2.66 -4.62
C ASP A 138 -4.87 3.40 -3.30
N TRP A 139 -3.83 3.81 -2.59
CA TRP A 139 -3.95 4.60 -1.38
C TRP A 139 -3.81 6.09 -1.69
N ASP A 140 -4.83 6.84 -1.37
CA ASP A 140 -4.89 8.29 -1.52
C ASP A 140 -4.79 9.00 -0.17
N ALA A 141 -3.97 10.04 -0.10
CA ALA A 141 -3.76 10.84 1.09
C ALA A 141 -4.10 12.32 0.89
N ASP A 142 -4.42 12.97 2.00
CA ASP A 142 -4.64 14.42 2.05
C ASP A 142 -3.33 15.12 2.43
N TRP A 143 -2.66 15.72 1.46
CA TRP A 143 -1.40 16.46 1.59
C TRP A 143 -1.31 17.57 0.54
N LEU A 144 -0.43 18.54 0.74
CA LEU A 144 -0.33 19.70 -0.12
C LEU A 144 1.01 19.74 -0.86
N SER A 145 0.99 20.22 -2.09
CA SER A 145 2.20 20.53 -2.83
C SER A 145 2.01 21.69 -3.79
N ALA A 146 3.10 22.37 -4.09
CA ALA A 146 3.18 23.37 -5.14
C ALA A 146 4.53 23.31 -5.83
N THR A 147 4.58 23.68 -7.12
CA THR A 147 5.81 23.66 -7.92
C THR A 147 5.98 24.94 -8.70
N THR A 148 7.24 25.37 -8.87
CA THR A 148 7.61 26.54 -9.69
C THR A 148 8.85 26.21 -10.52
N ILE A 149 8.84 26.61 -11.78
CA ILE A 149 9.96 26.45 -12.69
C ILE A 149 10.68 27.79 -12.85
N GLY A 150 11.98 27.77 -12.56
CA GLY A 150 12.91 28.88 -12.78
C GLY A 150 13.89 28.60 -13.91
N ASP A 151 14.84 29.49 -14.12
CA ASP A 151 15.90 29.29 -15.11
C ASP A 151 16.97 28.32 -14.57
N GLY A 152 17.10 27.17 -15.19
CA GLY A 152 18.04 26.11 -14.79
C GLY A 152 17.71 25.41 -13.47
N VAL A 153 16.50 25.58 -12.95
CA VAL A 153 16.06 24.97 -11.70
C VAL A 153 14.54 24.87 -11.63
N TRP A 154 14.02 23.83 -10.99
CA TRP A 154 12.63 23.81 -10.58
C TRP A 154 12.53 23.53 -9.08
N TYR A 155 11.50 24.08 -8.47
CA TYR A 155 11.25 24.03 -7.04
C TYR A 155 9.96 23.24 -6.78
N SER A 156 9.89 22.58 -5.65
CA SER A 156 8.61 22.14 -5.09
C SER A 156 8.61 22.32 -3.58
N GLU A 157 7.44 22.63 -3.06
CA GLU A 157 7.10 22.60 -1.66
C GLU A 157 6.04 21.53 -1.43
N VAL A 158 6.22 20.80 -0.35
CA VAL A 158 5.34 19.71 0.05
C VAL A 158 5.05 19.83 1.54
N PHE A 159 3.78 19.73 1.92
CA PHE A 159 3.36 19.64 3.32
C PHE A 159 2.66 18.31 3.55
N ILE A 160 3.17 17.53 4.50
CA ILE A 160 2.66 16.22 4.89
C ILE A 160 2.19 16.31 6.34
N PRO A 161 0.86 16.32 6.61
CA PRO A 161 0.34 16.45 7.97
C PRO A 161 0.62 15.18 8.79
N TRP A 162 0.84 15.32 10.12
CA TRP A 162 1.01 14.16 11.00
C TRP A 162 -0.21 13.23 11.01
N SER A 163 -1.38 13.73 10.64
CA SER A 163 -2.60 12.94 10.52
C SER A 163 -2.71 12.15 9.22
N VAL A 164 -1.74 12.25 8.31
CA VAL A 164 -1.79 11.60 6.98
C VAL A 164 -1.84 10.09 7.07
N ALA A 165 -1.18 9.52 8.06
CA ALA A 165 -1.04 8.09 8.26
C ALA A 165 -1.13 7.72 9.74
N PRO A 166 -1.58 6.51 10.07
CA PRO A 166 -1.49 5.99 11.43
C PRO A 166 -0.03 5.75 11.79
N MET A 167 0.33 6.05 13.01
CA MET A 167 1.66 5.89 13.56
C MET A 167 1.60 5.15 14.88
N LYS A 168 2.59 4.33 15.20
CA LYS A 168 2.68 3.69 16.51
C LYS A 168 2.79 4.72 17.63
N ALA A 169 2.13 4.42 18.74
CA ALA A 169 2.38 5.16 19.96
C ALA A 169 3.86 5.02 20.33
N GLN A 170 4.54 6.15 20.50
CA GLN A 170 5.92 6.20 20.98
C GLN A 170 5.95 6.98 22.28
N SER A 171 6.59 6.42 23.31
CA SER A 171 6.81 7.11 24.58
C SER A 171 7.95 8.12 24.44
N GLY A 172 7.77 9.32 25.01
CA GLY A 172 8.77 10.36 25.04
C GLY A 172 8.52 11.52 24.07
N PRO A 173 9.38 12.57 24.14
CA PRO A 173 9.18 13.80 23.40
C PRO A 173 9.55 13.68 21.91
N ASN A 174 10.28 12.66 21.52
CA ASN A 174 10.82 12.48 20.17
C ASN A 174 10.29 11.23 19.52
N ARG A 175 10.06 11.31 18.21
CA ARG A 175 9.67 10.20 17.33
C ARG A 175 10.81 9.88 16.37
N LYS A 176 11.16 8.59 16.27
CA LYS A 176 12.06 8.09 15.23
C LYS A 176 11.27 7.78 13.97
N VAL A 177 11.77 8.24 12.84
CA VAL A 177 11.18 8.10 11.51
C VAL A 177 12.28 7.75 10.52
N LYS A 178 11.99 6.98 9.49
CA LYS A 178 12.93 6.76 8.39
C LYS A 178 12.44 7.45 7.12
N LEU A 179 13.33 8.18 6.46
CA LEU A 179 13.05 8.90 5.21
C LEU A 179 13.96 8.43 4.08
N GLY A 180 13.35 8.14 2.93
CA GLY A 180 14.05 7.91 1.68
C GLY A 180 13.56 8.90 0.63
N PHE A 181 14.44 9.80 0.18
CA PHE A 181 14.12 10.77 -0.87
C PHE A 181 14.59 10.29 -2.22
N TYR A 182 13.85 10.65 -3.27
CA TYR A 182 14.25 10.39 -4.63
C TYR A 182 13.96 11.57 -5.57
N ARG A 183 14.69 11.62 -6.67
CA ARG A 183 14.49 12.49 -7.81
C ARG A 183 14.56 11.67 -9.09
N MET A 184 13.55 11.79 -9.93
CA MET A 184 13.52 11.24 -11.28
C MET A 184 13.76 12.35 -12.29
N MET A 185 14.72 12.14 -13.20
CA MET A 185 14.98 13.01 -14.34
C MET A 185 14.54 12.27 -15.61
N ALA A 186 13.31 12.55 -16.05
CA ALA A 186 12.69 11.83 -17.14
C ALA A 186 13.43 12.00 -18.48
N GLY A 187 13.94 13.20 -18.76
CA GLY A 187 14.72 13.49 -19.97
C GLY A 187 16.03 12.68 -20.09
N TYR A 188 16.54 12.17 -18.98
CA TYR A 188 17.73 11.33 -18.90
C TYR A 188 17.44 9.87 -18.53
N SER A 189 16.18 9.53 -18.27
CA SER A 189 15.77 8.22 -17.75
C SER A 189 16.61 7.77 -16.55
N ARG A 190 16.87 8.70 -15.61
CA ARG A 190 17.69 8.47 -14.41
C ARG A 190 16.89 8.73 -13.15
N VAL A 191 17.11 7.91 -12.14
CA VAL A 191 16.56 8.10 -10.79
C VAL A 191 17.69 8.18 -9.78
N PHE A 192 17.63 9.17 -8.91
CA PHE A 192 18.56 9.42 -7.83
C PHE A 192 17.84 9.30 -6.50
N ALA A 193 18.50 8.72 -5.50
CA ALA A 193 17.95 8.60 -4.15
C ALA A 193 19.01 8.92 -3.09
N THR A 194 18.55 9.31 -1.90
CA THR A 194 19.44 9.55 -0.74
C THR A 194 19.96 8.25 -0.12
N ILE A 195 19.42 7.12 -0.54
CA ILE A 195 19.83 5.78 -0.13
C ILE A 195 20.42 5.02 -1.32
N GLN A 196 21.36 4.12 -1.04
CA GLN A 196 21.89 3.21 -2.05
C GLN A 196 21.04 1.93 -2.10
N GLY A 197 19.76 2.07 -2.40
CA GLY A 197 18.77 1.00 -2.37
C GLY A 197 17.70 1.16 -3.44
N SER A 198 16.92 0.12 -3.63
CA SER A 198 15.85 0.06 -4.64
C SER A 198 14.68 -0.76 -4.09
N PRO A 199 13.43 -0.45 -4.47
CA PRO A 199 12.25 -1.27 -4.13
C PRO A 199 12.32 -2.73 -4.60
N TYR A 200 13.26 -3.05 -5.47
CA TYR A 200 13.49 -4.43 -5.94
C TYR A 200 14.36 -5.28 -4.99
N GLN A 201 14.86 -4.69 -3.90
CA GLN A 201 15.62 -5.39 -2.87
C GLN A 201 14.71 -6.02 -1.83
N ASN A 202 15.18 -7.07 -1.13
CA ASN A 202 14.41 -7.70 -0.04
C ASN A 202 14.28 -6.76 1.17
N ILE A 203 15.20 -5.81 1.33
CA ILE A 203 15.20 -4.79 2.38
C ILE A 203 15.30 -3.42 1.72
N TYR A 204 14.24 -2.65 1.80
CA TYR A 204 14.13 -1.32 1.19
C TYR A 204 13.79 -0.24 2.20
N LEU A 205 12.62 -0.30 2.88
CA LEU A 205 12.23 0.70 3.88
C LEU A 205 13.22 0.77 5.05
N SER A 206 13.65 -0.40 5.54
CA SER A 206 14.63 -0.46 6.64
C SER A 206 16.01 0.10 6.28
N ALA A 207 16.32 0.26 4.99
CA ALA A 207 17.56 0.88 4.51
C ALA A 207 17.50 2.42 4.47
N PHE A 208 16.35 3.04 4.75
CA PHE A 208 16.21 4.49 4.76
C PHE A 208 16.99 5.14 5.90
N ASN A 209 17.27 6.43 5.74
CA ASN A 209 18.00 7.21 6.73
C ASN A 209 17.13 7.50 7.96
N ASP A 210 17.73 7.44 9.14
CA ASP A 210 17.08 7.74 10.41
C ASP A 210 16.95 9.25 10.61
N PHE A 211 15.76 9.69 11.01
CA PHE A 211 15.45 11.06 11.43
C PHE A 211 14.75 11.03 12.79
N THR A 212 14.89 12.13 13.50
CA THR A 212 14.21 12.32 14.78
C THR A 212 13.42 13.62 14.71
N PHE A 213 12.11 13.52 14.91
CA PHE A 213 11.18 14.63 14.98
C PHE A 213 10.58 14.72 16.38
N THR A 214 9.99 15.86 16.69
CA THR A 214 9.15 16.01 17.89
C THR A 214 7.94 15.08 17.78
N ASN A 215 7.58 14.43 18.88
CA ASN A 215 6.45 13.49 18.90
C ASN A 215 5.13 14.25 19.06
N TYR A 216 4.70 14.90 17.99
CA TYR A 216 3.42 15.60 17.96
C TYR A 216 2.26 14.60 17.95
N GLN A 217 1.18 14.94 18.67
CA GLN A 217 -0.06 14.18 18.67
C GLN A 217 -1.08 14.92 17.81
N SER A 218 -1.72 14.21 16.91
CA SER A 218 -2.77 14.77 16.06
C SER A 218 -4.09 14.04 16.29
N SER A 219 -5.18 14.77 16.31
CA SER A 219 -6.55 14.24 16.33
C SER A 219 -7.34 14.91 15.23
N LYS A 220 -8.12 14.14 14.48
CA LYS A 220 -8.95 14.64 13.38
C LYS A 220 -10.23 13.84 13.29
N ILE A 221 -11.35 14.52 13.04
CA ILE A 221 -12.63 13.89 12.70
C ILE A 221 -13.07 14.44 11.36
N ASP A 222 -13.27 13.55 10.41
CA ASP A 222 -13.90 13.85 9.13
C ASP A 222 -15.27 13.17 9.09
N TYR A 223 -16.30 13.90 8.68
CA TYR A 223 -17.67 13.44 8.61
C TYR A 223 -18.27 13.75 7.24
N PHE A 224 -18.73 12.74 6.54
CA PHE A 224 -19.27 12.81 5.19
C PHE A 224 -20.72 12.30 5.15
N PRO A 225 -21.72 13.16 5.41
CA PRO A 225 -23.12 12.81 5.17
C PRO A 225 -23.42 12.91 3.68
N TYR A 226 -24.27 12.05 3.15
CA TYR A 226 -24.72 12.12 1.77
C TYR A 226 -26.20 11.75 1.63
N LEU A 227 -26.77 12.23 0.53
CA LEU A 227 -28.09 11.88 0.04
C LEU A 227 -27.98 11.67 -1.47
N THR A 228 -28.34 10.48 -1.94
CA THR A 228 -28.40 10.18 -3.37
C THR A 228 -29.83 10.00 -3.83
N LEU A 229 -30.11 10.48 -5.03
CA LEU A 229 -31.39 10.34 -5.70
C LEU A 229 -31.10 9.72 -7.08
N ASN A 230 -31.44 8.45 -7.25
CA ASN A 230 -31.26 7.73 -8.50
C ASN A 230 -32.62 7.50 -9.14
N GLU A 231 -32.77 7.89 -10.41
CA GLU A 231 -33.95 7.60 -11.23
C GLU A 231 -33.56 6.61 -12.33
N ASP A 232 -34.04 5.39 -12.25
CA ASP A 232 -33.96 4.46 -13.37
C ASP A 232 -35.12 4.76 -14.35
N ARG A 233 -34.79 5.35 -15.49
CA ARG A 233 -35.78 5.73 -16.51
C ARG A 233 -36.26 4.56 -17.35
N LEU A 234 -35.58 3.42 -17.31
CA LEU A 234 -35.99 2.23 -18.04
C LEU A 234 -37.06 1.47 -17.27
N GLU A 235 -36.88 1.36 -15.95
CA GLU A 235 -37.81 0.66 -15.05
C GLU A 235 -38.81 1.60 -14.38
N GLY A 236 -38.55 2.92 -14.41
CA GLY A 236 -39.40 3.95 -13.81
C GLY A 236 -39.32 3.96 -12.29
N GLU A 237 -38.28 3.42 -11.70
CA GLU A 237 -38.03 3.38 -10.27
C GLU A 237 -37.18 4.56 -9.81
N VAL A 238 -37.50 5.09 -8.64
CA VAL A 238 -36.72 6.14 -7.96
C VAL A 238 -36.18 5.54 -6.68
N ASP A 239 -34.88 5.41 -6.61
CA ASP A 239 -34.16 4.97 -5.42
C ASP A 239 -33.55 6.18 -4.68
N ASN A 240 -33.89 6.30 -3.40
CA ASN A 240 -33.39 7.35 -2.52
C ASN A 240 -32.53 6.73 -1.43
N LYS A 241 -31.28 7.09 -1.36
CA LYS A 241 -30.35 6.57 -0.38
C LYS A 241 -29.75 7.71 0.47
N ALA A 242 -29.79 7.54 1.78
CA ALA A 242 -29.15 8.47 2.72
C ALA A 242 -28.21 7.69 3.64
N GLY A 243 -27.03 8.24 3.89
CA GLY A 243 -26.04 7.62 4.74
C GLY A 243 -24.98 8.59 5.23
N ALA A 244 -23.98 8.05 5.91
CA ALA A 244 -22.88 8.84 6.43
C ALA A 244 -21.63 7.96 6.63
N GLU A 245 -20.45 8.57 6.43
CA GLU A 245 -19.17 8.01 6.81
C GLU A 245 -18.49 8.91 7.85
N ILE A 246 -17.85 8.29 8.82
CA ILE A 246 -17.11 8.95 9.90
C ILE A 246 -15.71 8.37 9.95
N PHE A 247 -14.70 9.21 9.86
CA PHE A 247 -13.30 8.88 10.03
C PHE A 247 -12.75 9.64 11.23
N TRP A 248 -12.60 8.95 12.35
CA TRP A 248 -12.13 9.56 13.58
C TRP A 248 -10.73 9.06 13.94
N LYS A 249 -9.73 9.90 13.68
CA LYS A 249 -8.37 9.74 14.19
C LYS A 249 -8.34 10.28 15.62
N ILE A 250 -8.49 9.38 16.60
CA ILE A 250 -8.57 9.72 18.04
C ILE A 250 -7.25 10.33 18.49
N ASP A 251 -6.16 9.71 18.10
CA ASP A 251 -4.79 10.21 18.19
C ASP A 251 -3.97 9.63 17.03
N SER A 252 -2.67 9.89 16.98
CA SER A 252 -1.80 9.39 15.90
C SER A 252 -1.74 7.86 15.81
N SER A 253 -2.14 7.13 16.87
CA SER A 253 -2.05 5.66 16.96
C SER A 253 -3.38 4.94 16.89
N LYS A 254 -4.50 5.66 17.08
CA LYS A 254 -5.85 5.07 17.15
C LYS A 254 -6.80 5.72 16.18
N GLN A 255 -7.51 4.88 15.45
CA GLN A 255 -8.53 5.33 14.50
C GLN A 255 -9.77 4.46 14.60
N LEU A 256 -10.93 5.12 14.54
CA LEU A 256 -12.24 4.50 14.42
C LEU A 256 -12.93 5.04 13.16
N ASN A 257 -13.28 4.14 12.25
CA ASN A 257 -14.09 4.48 11.09
C ASN A 257 -15.43 3.77 11.20
N ALA A 258 -16.50 4.46 10.81
CA ALA A 258 -17.84 3.91 10.73
C ALA A 258 -18.53 4.39 9.45
N ALA A 259 -19.25 3.51 8.80
CA ALA A 259 -20.06 3.82 7.64
C ALA A 259 -21.46 3.26 7.87
N PHE A 260 -22.47 4.06 7.57
CA PHE A 260 -23.89 3.70 7.68
C PHE A 260 -24.54 3.92 6.32
N ASN A 261 -25.09 2.85 5.76
CA ASN A 261 -25.70 2.81 4.44
C ASN A 261 -24.83 3.49 3.37
N PRO A 262 -23.51 3.13 3.24
CA PRO A 262 -22.58 3.84 2.38
C PRO A 262 -22.97 3.75 0.90
N ASP A 263 -22.77 4.84 0.17
CA ASP A 263 -22.88 4.86 -1.30
C ASP A 263 -21.49 4.80 -1.93
N PHE A 264 -21.12 3.64 -2.43
CA PHE A 264 -19.86 3.43 -3.14
C PHE A 264 -19.99 3.56 -4.67
N GLY A 265 -21.12 4.08 -5.16
CA GLY A 265 -21.35 4.26 -6.61
C GLY A 265 -20.44 5.28 -7.29
N GLN A 266 -19.77 6.14 -6.52
CA GLN A 266 -18.85 7.16 -7.03
C GLN A 266 -17.37 6.74 -6.98
N VAL A 267 -17.08 5.50 -6.60
CA VAL A 267 -15.70 4.99 -6.58
C VAL A 267 -15.20 4.80 -8.02
N GLU A 268 -13.94 5.14 -8.26
CA GLU A 268 -13.31 4.92 -9.55
C GLU A 268 -13.48 3.47 -10.03
N SER A 269 -13.83 3.31 -11.31
CA SER A 269 -13.92 2.01 -11.94
C SER A 269 -12.56 1.34 -12.04
N ASP A 270 -12.54 0.01 -11.98
CA ASP A 270 -11.31 -0.75 -12.15
C ASP A 270 -10.77 -0.64 -13.58
N ALA A 271 -9.46 -0.73 -13.70
CA ALA A 271 -8.82 -0.87 -14.99
C ALA A 271 -9.26 -2.18 -15.66
N VAL A 272 -9.62 -2.11 -16.93
CA VAL A 272 -10.00 -3.31 -17.70
C VAL A 272 -8.79 -4.23 -17.84
N VAL A 273 -8.88 -5.43 -17.28
CA VAL A 273 -7.86 -6.49 -17.41
C VAL A 273 -8.45 -7.63 -18.21
N VAL A 274 -7.83 -7.94 -19.35
CA VAL A 274 -8.18 -9.13 -20.13
C VAL A 274 -7.45 -10.33 -19.51
N ASN A 275 -8.18 -11.17 -18.79
CA ASN A 275 -7.64 -12.33 -18.10
C ASN A 275 -8.00 -13.62 -18.87
N PHE A 276 -6.98 -14.28 -19.45
CA PHE A 276 -7.11 -15.57 -20.11
C PHE A 276 -6.69 -16.75 -19.22
N SER A 277 -6.39 -16.50 -17.94
CA SER A 277 -6.00 -17.53 -16.99
C SER A 277 -7.23 -18.14 -16.29
N ALA A 278 -7.07 -19.31 -15.68
CA ALA A 278 -8.08 -19.93 -14.82
C ALA A 278 -8.11 -19.32 -13.40
N SER A 279 -7.24 -18.36 -13.10
CA SER A 279 -7.20 -17.69 -11.80
C SER A 279 -8.04 -16.43 -11.84
N GLU A 280 -8.74 -16.14 -10.75
CA GLU A 280 -9.44 -14.87 -10.54
C GLU A 280 -8.44 -13.69 -10.60
N THR A 281 -8.86 -12.56 -11.19
CA THR A 281 -8.08 -11.33 -11.15
C THR A 281 -8.26 -10.66 -9.79
N PHE A 282 -7.16 -10.36 -9.12
CA PHE A 282 -7.19 -9.58 -7.89
C PHE A 282 -7.23 -8.09 -8.22
N TYR A 283 -8.19 -7.40 -7.63
CA TYR A 283 -8.28 -5.94 -7.59
C TYR A 283 -8.21 -5.47 -6.15
N SER A 284 -7.41 -4.44 -5.89
CA SER A 284 -7.43 -3.74 -4.61
C SER A 284 -8.72 -2.94 -4.44
N ASP A 285 -9.08 -2.66 -3.20
CA ASP A 285 -10.28 -1.89 -2.89
C ASP A 285 -9.96 -0.40 -2.92
N LYS A 286 -10.67 0.35 -3.75
CA LYS A 286 -10.54 1.80 -3.90
C LYS A 286 -11.51 2.59 -3.02
N ARG A 287 -12.44 1.91 -2.34
CA ARG A 287 -13.38 2.56 -1.42
C ARG A 287 -12.63 3.12 -0.22
N PRO A 288 -12.71 4.44 0.09
CA PRO A 288 -11.89 5.07 1.13
C PRO A 288 -12.03 4.39 2.50
N PHE A 289 -13.26 4.00 2.86
CA PHE A 289 -13.51 3.28 4.10
C PHE A 289 -12.66 1.99 4.23
N PHE A 290 -12.49 1.21 3.17
CA PHE A 290 -11.78 -0.06 3.20
C PHE A 290 -10.29 0.06 2.87
N SER A 291 -9.87 1.03 2.07
CA SER A 291 -8.47 1.22 1.66
C SER A 291 -7.61 1.83 2.77
N GLU A 292 -8.17 2.74 3.59
CA GLU A 292 -7.44 3.39 4.67
C GLU A 292 -7.03 2.37 5.75
N ASN A 293 -5.78 2.41 6.24
CA ASN A 293 -5.23 1.51 7.28
C ASN A 293 -5.37 0.00 7.03
N HIS A 294 -5.62 -0.40 5.78
CA HIS A 294 -5.71 -1.81 5.41
C HIS A 294 -4.42 -2.60 5.74
N ASN A 295 -3.28 -1.92 5.77
CA ASN A 295 -1.97 -2.54 5.98
C ASN A 295 -1.85 -3.30 7.32
N LEU A 296 -2.57 -2.91 8.35
CA LEU A 296 -2.57 -3.62 9.63
C LEU A 296 -3.11 -5.05 9.48
N PHE A 297 -4.13 -5.25 8.63
CA PHE A 297 -4.77 -6.55 8.42
C PHE A 297 -4.02 -7.48 7.47
N ASN A 298 -2.90 -7.03 6.89
CA ASN A 298 -2.12 -7.87 6.00
C ASN A 298 -1.35 -8.93 6.78
N VAL A 299 -1.39 -10.15 6.28
CA VAL A 299 -0.61 -11.29 6.74
C VAL A 299 0.73 -11.32 6.01
N GLN A 300 1.80 -11.62 6.72
CA GLN A 300 3.12 -11.79 6.11
C GLN A 300 3.11 -13.00 5.18
N GLY A 301 3.26 -12.74 3.89
CA GLY A 301 3.24 -13.77 2.86
C GLY A 301 3.51 -13.14 1.50
N TYR A 302 3.71 -13.98 0.50
CA TYR A 302 3.86 -13.50 -0.86
C TYR A 302 2.47 -13.35 -1.52
N ARG A 303 2.42 -12.74 -2.70
CA ARG A 303 1.25 -12.31 -3.49
C ARG A 303 0.29 -13.43 -3.94
N PHE A 304 0.33 -14.60 -3.34
CA PHE A 304 -0.52 -15.72 -3.73
C PHE A 304 -1.83 -15.80 -2.95
N PHE A 305 -1.93 -15.03 -1.87
CA PHE A 305 -3.15 -14.96 -1.07
C PHE A 305 -3.26 -13.64 -0.30
N TYR A 306 -4.49 -13.27 0.01
CA TYR A 306 -4.86 -12.23 0.97
C TYR A 306 -5.97 -12.81 1.85
N VAL A 307 -5.78 -12.82 3.16
CA VAL A 307 -6.80 -13.34 4.10
C VAL A 307 -8.00 -12.41 4.15
N ILE A 308 -7.79 -11.11 3.90
CA ILE A 308 -8.84 -10.12 3.73
C ILE A 308 -8.73 -9.50 2.34
N ASN A 309 -9.81 -9.61 1.58
CA ASN A 309 -10.10 -8.89 0.36
C ASN A 309 -11.45 -8.21 0.53
N THR A 310 -11.43 -6.94 0.91
CA THR A 310 -12.64 -6.20 1.25
C THR A 310 -13.61 -6.04 0.08
N ARG A 311 -13.17 -6.30 -1.16
CA ARG A 311 -14.06 -6.38 -2.33
C ARG A 311 -15.09 -7.51 -2.27
N ARG A 312 -14.93 -8.48 -1.37
CA ARG A 312 -15.96 -9.49 -1.08
C ARG A 312 -17.17 -8.89 -0.37
N ILE A 313 -16.97 -7.76 0.34
CA ILE A 313 -18.02 -7.02 1.05
C ILE A 313 -18.75 -6.13 0.06
N GLY A 314 -20.07 -6.30 -0.08
CA GLY A 314 -20.88 -5.62 -1.09
C GLY A 314 -20.75 -6.24 -2.49
N ALA A 315 -20.14 -7.42 -2.63
CA ALA A 315 -20.13 -8.18 -3.87
C ALA A 315 -21.52 -8.80 -4.13
N SER A 316 -21.65 -9.51 -5.26
CA SER A 316 -22.93 -10.14 -5.65
C SER A 316 -23.57 -10.89 -4.47
N PRO A 317 -24.86 -10.67 -4.20
CA PRO A 317 -25.61 -11.38 -3.16
C PRO A 317 -25.69 -12.88 -3.45
N ASP A 318 -25.95 -13.65 -2.40
CA ASP A 318 -26.39 -15.03 -2.54
C ASP A 318 -27.91 -15.05 -2.72
N TYR A 319 -28.41 -15.84 -3.68
CA TYR A 319 -29.83 -15.96 -3.96
C TYR A 319 -30.29 -17.39 -3.73
N ASN A 320 -31.51 -17.55 -3.21
CA ASN A 320 -32.21 -18.81 -3.17
C ASN A 320 -33.48 -18.71 -4.04
N CYS A 321 -33.31 -18.96 -5.33
CA CYS A 321 -34.41 -19.00 -6.27
C CYS A 321 -35.02 -20.41 -6.23
N SER A 322 -36.10 -20.59 -5.48
CA SER A 322 -36.79 -21.87 -5.29
C SER A 322 -37.32 -22.43 -6.62
N GLU A 323 -37.03 -23.69 -6.93
CA GLU A 323 -37.47 -24.36 -8.15
C GLU A 323 -38.98 -24.67 -8.20
N ASP A 324 -39.72 -24.43 -7.11
CA ASP A 324 -41.11 -24.91 -6.97
C ASP A 324 -42.16 -24.06 -7.70
N PHE A 325 -41.85 -22.82 -8.13
CA PHE A 325 -42.81 -21.97 -8.85
C PHE A 325 -42.11 -21.18 -9.96
N SER A 326 -42.44 -21.49 -11.22
CA SER A 326 -41.82 -20.89 -12.41
C SER A 326 -41.85 -19.34 -12.44
N LEU A 327 -42.93 -18.70 -11.98
CA LEU A 327 -43.05 -17.24 -11.95
C LEU A 327 -42.17 -16.59 -10.87
N GLN A 328 -42.03 -17.22 -9.70
CA GLN A 328 -41.17 -16.71 -8.64
C GLN A 328 -39.69 -16.94 -8.98
N GLN A 329 -39.36 -18.01 -9.67
CA GLN A 329 -38.02 -18.27 -10.18
C GLN A 329 -37.62 -17.22 -11.21
N GLU A 330 -38.47 -16.90 -12.18
CA GLU A 330 -38.22 -15.84 -13.18
C GLU A 330 -38.01 -14.49 -12.52
N LEU A 331 -38.88 -14.10 -11.57
CA LEU A 331 -38.74 -12.84 -10.80
C LEU A 331 -37.45 -12.82 -9.95
N CYS A 332 -37.01 -13.95 -9.41
CA CYS A 332 -35.77 -14.05 -8.66
C CYS A 332 -34.56 -13.92 -9.57
N GLU A 333 -34.55 -14.59 -10.72
CA GLU A 333 -33.48 -14.50 -11.70
C GLU A 333 -33.35 -13.08 -12.27
N ASP A 334 -34.48 -12.42 -12.57
CA ASP A 334 -34.53 -11.04 -13.07
C ASP A 334 -34.08 -10.03 -12.01
N SER A 335 -34.22 -10.36 -10.71
CA SER A 335 -33.81 -9.49 -9.60
C SER A 335 -32.34 -9.63 -9.20
N GLN A 336 -31.57 -10.52 -9.84
CA GLN A 336 -30.17 -10.73 -9.48
C GLN A 336 -29.31 -9.50 -9.80
N LYS A 337 -28.65 -9.00 -8.77
CA LYS A 337 -27.74 -7.85 -8.87
C LYS A 337 -26.27 -8.27 -8.85
N GLY A 338 -25.42 -7.46 -9.47
CA GLY A 338 -23.97 -7.64 -9.45
C GLY A 338 -23.30 -7.19 -8.15
N SER A 339 -24.01 -6.47 -7.28
CA SER A 339 -23.51 -5.96 -5.99
C SER A 339 -24.63 -5.90 -4.97
N ASN A 340 -24.29 -5.98 -3.69
CA ASN A 340 -25.21 -5.80 -2.56
C ASN A 340 -24.92 -4.50 -1.81
N ASP A 341 -25.96 -3.90 -1.24
CA ASP A 341 -25.81 -2.73 -0.37
C ASP A 341 -25.21 -3.15 0.97
N ILE A 342 -24.52 -2.20 1.61
CA ILE A 342 -23.96 -2.38 2.95
C ILE A 342 -24.77 -1.50 3.91
N ASP A 343 -25.42 -2.12 4.88
CA ASP A 343 -26.17 -1.39 5.90
C ASP A 343 -25.25 -0.64 6.85
N ALA A 344 -24.18 -1.33 7.29
CA ALA A 344 -23.21 -0.73 8.19
C ALA A 344 -21.86 -1.40 8.07
N ALA A 345 -20.81 -0.61 8.29
CA ALA A 345 -19.47 -1.14 8.48
C ALA A 345 -18.75 -0.33 9.57
N PHE A 346 -17.87 -0.99 10.31
CA PHE A 346 -17.02 -0.34 11.29
C PHE A 346 -15.60 -0.92 11.22
N ARG A 347 -14.62 -0.08 11.52
CA ARG A 347 -13.23 -0.49 11.63
C ARG A 347 -12.56 0.28 12.76
N TYR A 348 -11.92 -0.44 13.67
CA TYR A 348 -11.05 0.12 14.68
C TYR A 348 -9.63 -0.37 14.45
N THR A 349 -8.66 0.54 14.51
CA THR A 349 -7.23 0.22 14.46
C THR A 349 -6.49 0.96 15.57
N GLN A 350 -5.57 0.27 16.22
CA GLN A 350 -4.65 0.83 17.19
C GLN A 350 -3.26 0.28 16.93
N GLN A 351 -2.29 1.16 16.78
CA GLN A 351 -0.88 0.81 16.67
C GLN A 351 -0.15 1.23 17.95
N GLY A 352 0.02 0.26 18.84
CA GLY A 352 0.67 0.47 20.14
C GLY A 352 2.18 0.28 20.07
N GLU A 353 2.88 0.62 21.14
CA GLU A 353 4.33 0.41 21.26
C GLU A 353 4.70 -1.08 21.16
N ASN A 354 3.91 -1.95 21.80
CA ASN A 354 4.16 -3.39 21.86
C ASN A 354 3.16 -4.23 21.06
N PHE A 355 1.93 -3.76 20.90
CA PHE A 355 0.84 -4.48 20.26
C PHE A 355 0.06 -3.57 19.33
N ASP A 356 -0.19 -4.08 18.15
CA ASP A 356 -1.14 -3.50 17.19
C ASP A 356 -2.41 -4.34 17.23
N VAL A 357 -3.57 -3.68 17.23
CA VAL A 357 -4.89 -4.31 17.28
C VAL A 357 -5.77 -3.74 16.18
N GLY A 358 -6.52 -4.61 15.50
CA GLY A 358 -7.48 -4.23 14.49
C GLY A 358 -8.77 -5.02 14.60
N PHE A 359 -9.91 -4.36 14.37
CA PHE A 359 -11.22 -4.98 14.23
C PHE A 359 -11.92 -4.41 13.00
N LEU A 360 -12.55 -5.27 12.22
CA LEU A 360 -13.38 -4.91 11.08
C LEU A 360 -14.69 -5.69 11.18
N GLY A 361 -15.81 -5.01 10.97
CA GLY A 361 -17.12 -5.63 10.79
C GLY A 361 -17.86 -4.96 9.65
N ALA A 362 -18.62 -5.72 8.87
CA ALA A 362 -19.48 -5.20 7.83
C ALA A 362 -20.73 -6.09 7.70
N PHE A 363 -21.86 -5.45 7.44
CA PHE A 363 -23.17 -6.07 7.36
C PHE A 363 -23.82 -5.64 6.05
N GLU A 364 -24.17 -6.60 5.23
CA GLU A 364 -24.88 -6.36 3.98
C GLU A 364 -26.40 -6.30 4.19
N ALA A 365 -27.07 -5.55 3.33
CA ALA A 365 -28.51 -5.40 3.37
C ALA A 365 -29.22 -6.68 2.93
N ASN A 366 -30.41 -6.93 3.51
CA ASN A 366 -31.32 -7.97 3.07
C ASN A 366 -32.19 -7.43 1.93
N GLU A 367 -32.39 -8.28 0.91
CA GLU A 367 -33.28 -8.00 -0.21
C GLU A 367 -34.39 -9.08 -0.32
N LYS A 368 -35.29 -8.92 -1.29
CA LYS A 368 -36.48 -9.78 -1.40
C LYS A 368 -36.16 -11.26 -1.54
N PHE A 369 -35.06 -11.61 -2.22
CA PHE A 369 -34.65 -13.00 -2.51
C PHE A 369 -33.24 -13.31 -2.02
N SER A 370 -32.62 -12.42 -1.25
CA SER A 370 -31.31 -12.61 -0.67
C SER A 370 -31.26 -12.11 0.78
N GLU A 371 -30.45 -12.77 1.59
CA GLU A 371 -30.05 -12.26 2.91
C GLU A 371 -28.62 -11.76 2.84
N GLY A 372 -28.35 -10.61 3.48
CA GLY A 372 -27.04 -10.00 3.55
C GLY A 372 -26.04 -10.90 4.25
N LYS A 373 -24.78 -10.78 3.84
CA LYS A 373 -23.65 -11.47 4.47
C LYS A 373 -23.11 -10.64 5.62
N ASP A 374 -22.66 -11.32 6.67
CA ASP A 374 -21.96 -10.72 7.79
C ASP A 374 -20.46 -11.03 7.73
N PHE A 375 -19.63 -10.01 7.86
CA PHE A 375 -18.19 -10.11 7.82
C PHE A 375 -17.55 -9.59 9.11
N TYR A 376 -16.64 -10.36 9.66
CA TYR A 376 -15.87 -9.98 10.84
C TYR A 376 -14.39 -10.31 10.67
N ALA A 377 -13.53 -9.44 11.14
CA ALA A 377 -12.10 -9.71 11.23
C ALA A 377 -11.50 -9.13 12.50
N ALA A 378 -10.52 -9.85 13.06
CA ALA A 378 -9.75 -9.42 14.22
C ALA A 378 -8.27 -9.66 14.00
N ARG A 379 -7.46 -8.64 14.16
CA ARG A 379 -5.99 -8.65 14.02
C ARG A 379 -5.32 -8.34 15.35
N LEU A 380 -4.31 -9.12 15.69
CA LEU A 380 -3.36 -8.83 16.75
C LEU A 380 -1.95 -9.01 16.20
N ARG A 381 -1.08 -8.02 16.39
CA ARG A 381 0.33 -8.10 15.97
C ARG A 381 1.22 -7.55 17.09
N THR A 382 2.33 -8.22 17.32
CA THR A 382 3.38 -7.73 18.22
C THR A 382 4.70 -7.68 17.47
N LYS A 383 5.54 -6.72 17.82
CA LYS A 383 6.91 -6.64 17.35
C LYS A 383 7.83 -6.44 18.55
N ARG A 384 8.84 -7.27 18.63
CA ARG A 384 9.90 -7.15 19.64
C ARG A 384 11.25 -7.36 18.97
N ASP A 385 12.10 -6.35 19.06
CA ASP A 385 13.42 -6.35 18.41
C ASP A 385 13.32 -6.69 16.91
N ASN A 386 13.86 -7.83 16.54
CA ASN A 386 13.94 -8.31 15.16
C ASN A 386 12.82 -9.28 14.77
N LEU A 387 11.87 -9.54 15.68
CA LEU A 387 10.78 -10.50 15.49
C LEU A 387 9.42 -9.77 15.53
N SER A 388 8.62 -9.95 14.49
CA SER A 388 7.20 -9.62 14.46
C SER A 388 6.38 -10.90 14.40
N LEU A 389 5.34 -10.98 15.22
CA LEU A 389 4.37 -12.07 15.24
C LEU A 389 2.97 -11.49 15.10
N GLY A 390 2.14 -12.12 14.31
CA GLY A 390 0.77 -11.69 14.07
C GLY A 390 -0.24 -12.83 14.10
N TYR A 391 -1.47 -12.50 14.46
CA TYR A 391 -2.64 -13.34 14.33
C TYR A 391 -3.74 -12.56 13.65
N LEU A 392 -4.40 -13.17 12.65
CA LEU A 392 -5.58 -12.65 11.98
C LEU A 392 -6.63 -13.74 11.93
N GLY A 393 -7.81 -13.46 12.50
CA GLY A 393 -8.99 -14.29 12.38
C GLY A 393 -10.06 -13.60 11.56
N THR A 394 -10.74 -14.32 10.65
CA THR A 394 -11.93 -13.85 9.95
C THR A 394 -13.10 -14.82 10.16
N TYR A 395 -14.30 -14.27 10.11
CA TYR A 395 -15.54 -15.00 10.14
C TYR A 395 -16.51 -14.40 9.15
N VAL A 396 -17.10 -15.22 8.30
CA VAL A 396 -18.14 -14.82 7.34
C VAL A 396 -19.35 -15.72 7.51
N ASN A 397 -20.53 -15.11 7.61
CA ASN A 397 -21.81 -15.81 7.61
C ASN A 397 -22.57 -15.48 6.32
N ARG A 398 -23.01 -16.51 5.61
CA ARG A 398 -23.79 -16.42 4.37
C ARG A 398 -25.07 -17.22 4.55
N PRO A 399 -26.10 -16.62 5.19
CA PRO A 399 -27.25 -17.35 5.71
C PRO A 399 -28.08 -18.01 4.60
N ILE A 400 -28.26 -17.35 3.44
CA ILE A 400 -29.10 -17.86 2.35
C ILE A 400 -28.65 -19.23 1.81
N ILE A 401 -27.36 -19.53 1.90
CA ILE A 401 -26.78 -20.80 1.42
C ILE A 401 -26.26 -21.68 2.58
N ASP A 402 -26.65 -21.35 3.81
CA ASP A 402 -26.22 -22.05 5.03
C ASP A 402 -24.69 -22.28 5.07
N ARG A 403 -23.92 -21.22 4.77
CA ARG A 403 -22.47 -21.28 4.68
C ARG A 403 -21.81 -20.38 5.72
N THR A 404 -20.98 -20.98 6.57
CA THR A 404 -20.10 -20.25 7.49
C THR A 404 -18.65 -20.56 7.16
N ALA A 405 -17.83 -19.50 7.09
CA ALA A 405 -16.42 -19.62 6.81
C ALA A 405 -15.59 -18.93 7.91
N LYS A 406 -14.62 -19.66 8.44
CA LYS A 406 -13.65 -19.17 9.42
C LYS A 406 -12.25 -19.35 8.88
N VAL A 407 -11.42 -18.30 8.93
CA VAL A 407 -10.02 -18.40 8.58
C VAL A 407 -9.18 -17.88 9.73
N ASN A 408 -8.17 -18.65 10.10
CA ASN A 408 -7.18 -18.27 11.10
C ASN A 408 -5.80 -18.27 10.45
N ALA A 409 -5.08 -17.18 10.62
CA ALA A 409 -3.72 -17.02 10.11
C ALA A 409 -2.78 -16.59 11.24
N VAL A 410 -1.65 -17.27 11.36
CA VAL A 410 -0.54 -16.84 12.21
C VAL A 410 0.63 -16.51 11.30
N ASP A 411 1.16 -15.31 11.40
CA ASP A 411 2.27 -14.85 10.58
C ASP A 411 3.45 -14.36 11.41
N PHE A 412 4.62 -14.42 10.81
CA PHE A 412 5.84 -13.94 11.45
C PHE A 412 6.78 -13.28 10.44
N GLU A 413 7.59 -12.37 10.96
CA GLU A 413 8.76 -11.83 10.27
C GLU A 413 9.93 -11.76 11.24
N TYR A 414 11.07 -12.33 10.86
CA TYR A 414 12.31 -12.30 11.62
C TYR A 414 13.46 -11.73 10.80
N ARG A 415 14.09 -10.67 11.30
CA ARG A 415 15.21 -9.97 10.66
C ARG A 415 16.48 -10.09 11.53
N PRO A 416 17.23 -11.20 11.40
CA PRO A 416 18.44 -11.40 12.20
C PRO A 416 19.55 -10.36 11.91
N SER A 417 19.47 -9.68 10.80
CA SER A 417 20.39 -8.61 10.41
C SER A 417 19.77 -7.73 9.30
N SER A 418 20.41 -6.60 9.00
CA SER A 418 20.01 -5.70 7.91
C SER A 418 20.09 -6.29 6.49
N ILE A 419 20.62 -7.50 6.34
CA ILE A 419 20.79 -8.18 5.05
C ILE A 419 20.03 -9.51 4.98
N ARG A 420 19.30 -9.90 6.02
CA ARG A 420 18.58 -11.18 6.08
C ARG A 420 17.18 -10.99 6.62
N ARG A 421 16.22 -11.62 5.95
CA ARG A 421 14.82 -11.63 6.34
C ARG A 421 14.25 -13.04 6.20
N LEU A 422 13.56 -13.52 7.20
CA LEU A 422 12.75 -14.73 7.18
C LEU A 422 11.31 -14.32 7.51
N SER A 423 10.35 -14.73 6.68
CA SER A 423 8.95 -14.43 6.92
C SER A 423 8.07 -15.59 6.49
N GLY A 424 6.88 -15.68 7.05
CA GLY A 424 5.94 -16.71 6.64
C GLY A 424 4.61 -16.62 7.39
N ALA A 425 3.70 -17.51 7.00
CA ALA A 425 2.39 -17.65 7.62
C ALA A 425 1.92 -19.10 7.60
N VAL A 426 1.14 -19.46 8.61
CA VAL A 426 0.33 -20.67 8.66
C VAL A 426 -1.13 -20.26 8.59
N LEU A 427 -1.89 -20.90 7.72
CA LEU A 427 -3.31 -20.66 7.49
C LEU A 427 -4.11 -21.91 7.87
N ALA A 428 -5.28 -21.71 8.44
CA ALA A 428 -6.29 -22.75 8.63
C ALA A 428 -7.66 -22.17 8.26
N SER A 429 -8.38 -22.81 7.36
CA SER A 429 -9.77 -22.52 7.03
C SER A 429 -10.69 -23.58 7.59
N ASP A 430 -11.90 -23.21 7.97
CA ASP A 430 -13.02 -24.07 8.33
C ASP A 430 -14.25 -23.52 7.62
N VAL A 431 -14.75 -24.26 6.65
CA VAL A 431 -15.94 -23.92 5.88
C VAL A 431 -16.98 -25.03 6.09
N ASN A 432 -18.04 -24.73 6.84
CA ASN A 432 -19.08 -25.71 7.22
C ASN A 432 -18.53 -27.01 7.84
N GLY A 433 -17.40 -26.93 8.58
CA GLY A 433 -16.75 -28.09 9.20
C GLY A 433 -15.72 -28.80 8.31
N GLU A 434 -15.56 -28.40 7.06
CA GLU A 434 -14.45 -28.85 6.21
C GLU A 434 -13.22 -27.97 6.45
N THR A 435 -12.12 -28.60 6.86
CA THR A 435 -10.90 -27.89 7.23
C THR A 435 -9.82 -27.98 6.16
N GLY A 436 -9.13 -26.86 5.90
CA GLY A 436 -8.01 -26.77 5.00
C GLY A 436 -6.83 -26.00 5.61
N TYR A 437 -5.62 -26.29 5.15
CA TYR A 437 -4.38 -25.73 5.70
C TYR A 437 -3.47 -25.14 4.64
N GLY A 438 -2.73 -24.09 5.03
CA GLY A 438 -1.72 -23.46 4.20
C GLY A 438 -0.47 -23.10 4.98
N LEU A 439 0.66 -23.13 4.31
CA LEU A 439 1.96 -22.73 4.85
C LEU A 439 2.72 -21.91 3.81
N THR A 440 3.27 -20.79 4.23
CA THR A 440 4.23 -20.04 3.43
C THR A 440 5.47 -19.73 4.24
N ILE A 441 6.66 -19.89 3.66
CA ILE A 441 7.94 -19.50 4.26
C ILE A 441 8.79 -18.88 3.16
N GLY A 442 9.32 -17.69 3.41
CA GLY A 442 10.24 -16.99 2.53
C GLY A 442 11.51 -16.57 3.25
N TYR A 443 12.66 -16.78 2.61
CA TYR A 443 13.95 -16.30 3.09
C TYR A 443 14.58 -15.40 2.04
N GLY A 444 14.93 -14.18 2.43
CA GLY A 444 15.64 -13.18 1.65
C GLY A 444 17.04 -12.93 2.22
N HIS A 445 18.04 -12.80 1.34
CA HIS A 445 19.40 -12.47 1.71
C HIS A 445 20.03 -11.54 0.67
N ASP A 446 20.41 -10.34 1.12
CA ASP A 446 21.08 -9.31 0.33
C ASP A 446 22.53 -9.14 0.81
N PRO A 447 23.46 -10.06 0.45
CA PRO A 447 24.84 -10.06 0.98
C PRO A 447 25.62 -8.79 0.60
N SER A 448 25.18 -8.08 -0.41
CA SER A 448 25.65 -6.75 -0.78
C SER A 448 24.56 -6.00 -1.53
N LYS A 449 24.77 -4.69 -1.74
CA LYS A 449 23.85 -3.83 -2.54
C LYS A 449 23.65 -4.33 -3.98
N ASN A 450 24.55 -5.17 -4.46
CA ASN A 450 24.56 -5.70 -5.83
C ASN A 450 24.19 -7.19 -5.92
N ARG A 451 23.88 -7.84 -4.80
CA ARG A 451 23.53 -9.28 -4.77
C ARG A 451 22.26 -9.48 -3.97
N HIS A 452 21.30 -10.14 -4.59
CA HIS A 452 20.00 -10.45 -4.01
C HIS A 452 19.70 -11.92 -4.19
N ASN A 453 19.34 -12.62 -3.13
CA ASN A 453 18.95 -14.01 -3.14
C ASN A 453 17.63 -14.17 -2.38
N GLY A 454 16.73 -14.98 -2.89
CA GLY A 454 15.50 -15.31 -2.23
C GLY A 454 15.06 -16.74 -2.52
N VAL A 455 14.47 -17.38 -1.53
CA VAL A 455 13.83 -18.69 -1.69
C VAL A 455 12.51 -18.66 -0.92
N GLY A 456 11.49 -19.31 -1.46
CA GLY A 456 10.17 -19.43 -0.83
C GLY A 456 9.59 -20.83 -1.00
N VAL A 457 8.85 -21.26 -0.01
CA VAL A 457 8.05 -22.48 0.00
C VAL A 457 6.61 -22.07 0.24
N TYR A 458 5.71 -22.60 -0.56
CA TYR A 458 4.27 -22.35 -0.52
C TYR A 458 3.57 -23.69 -0.60
N TYR A 459 2.76 -23.99 0.39
CA TYR A 459 1.93 -25.18 0.45
C TYR A 459 0.49 -24.77 0.76
N PHE A 460 -0.42 -25.17 -0.07
CA PHE A 460 -1.86 -25.02 0.14
C PHE A 460 -2.52 -26.35 -0.17
N ASP A 461 -3.19 -26.94 0.81
CA ASP A 461 -3.89 -28.19 0.58
C ASP A 461 -5.15 -28.01 -0.31
N GLU A 462 -5.78 -29.09 -0.70
CA GLU A 462 -6.94 -29.07 -1.59
C GLU A 462 -8.20 -28.46 -0.96
N ASN A 463 -8.31 -28.53 0.37
CA ASN A 463 -9.47 -28.05 1.13
C ASN A 463 -9.28 -26.62 1.65
N LEU A 464 -8.10 -25.99 1.43
CA LEU A 464 -7.90 -24.61 1.84
C LEU A 464 -8.81 -23.69 1.04
N ASP A 465 -9.81 -23.12 1.72
CA ASP A 465 -10.71 -22.12 1.16
C ASP A 465 -10.77 -20.89 2.07
N ILE A 466 -10.30 -19.76 1.57
CA ILE A 466 -10.31 -18.47 2.26
C ILE A 466 -11.12 -17.41 1.50
N ASN A 467 -11.81 -17.80 0.41
CA ASN A 467 -12.35 -16.88 -0.58
C ASN A 467 -13.65 -16.19 -0.15
N ASP A 468 -14.28 -16.56 0.95
CA ASP A 468 -15.47 -15.85 1.45
C ASP A 468 -15.17 -14.40 1.87
N MET A 469 -14.01 -14.14 2.47
CA MET A 469 -13.54 -12.79 2.77
C MET A 469 -12.15 -12.50 2.17
N GLY A 470 -11.45 -13.52 1.73
CA GLY A 470 -10.08 -13.42 1.23
C GLY A 470 -9.97 -13.63 -0.27
N TYR A 471 -8.73 -13.85 -0.69
CA TYR A 471 -8.35 -14.19 -2.05
C TYR A 471 -7.22 -15.21 -2.02
N LEU A 472 -7.38 -16.32 -2.74
CA LEU A 472 -6.37 -17.35 -2.94
C LEU A 472 -6.24 -17.61 -4.44
N VAL A 473 -5.03 -17.45 -4.98
CA VAL A 473 -4.76 -17.70 -6.41
C VAL A 473 -5.11 -19.14 -6.78
N ARG A 474 -4.73 -20.09 -5.92
CA ARG A 474 -5.06 -21.51 -6.06
C ARG A 474 -4.79 -22.27 -4.77
N ASN A 475 -5.54 -23.30 -4.50
CA ASN A 475 -5.26 -24.34 -3.52
C ASN A 475 -4.67 -25.59 -4.21
N ASP A 476 -4.52 -26.70 -3.48
CA ASP A 476 -3.93 -27.95 -3.98
C ASP A 476 -2.57 -27.71 -4.66
N TRP A 477 -1.64 -27.07 -3.93
CA TRP A 477 -0.41 -26.59 -4.53
C TRP A 477 0.77 -26.58 -3.58
N LEU A 478 1.85 -27.19 -4.03
CA LEU A 478 3.18 -27.04 -3.43
C LEU A 478 4.10 -26.36 -4.45
N MET A 479 4.71 -25.26 -4.05
CA MET A 479 5.73 -24.59 -4.85
C MET A 479 6.97 -24.30 -4.00
N ILE A 480 8.15 -24.67 -4.50
CA ILE A 480 9.44 -24.26 -4.01
C ILE A 480 10.09 -23.41 -5.11
N GLY A 481 10.27 -22.13 -4.85
CA GLY A 481 10.83 -21.24 -5.85
C GLY A 481 11.92 -20.35 -5.27
N GLY A 482 12.82 -19.92 -6.12
CA GLY A 482 13.87 -19.02 -5.70
C GLY A 482 14.50 -18.28 -6.85
N ARG A 483 15.24 -17.24 -6.47
CA ARG A 483 15.92 -16.35 -7.41
C ARG A 483 17.23 -15.88 -6.79
N ALA A 484 18.28 -15.84 -7.62
CA ALA A 484 19.54 -15.21 -7.26
C ALA A 484 19.93 -14.23 -8.36
N SER A 485 20.34 -13.02 -7.98
CA SER A 485 20.80 -12.01 -8.93
C SER A 485 22.08 -11.33 -8.47
N ILE A 486 22.87 -10.94 -9.45
CA ILE A 486 24.05 -10.10 -9.25
C ILE A 486 24.02 -8.96 -10.26
N LYS A 487 24.34 -7.76 -9.80
CA LYS A 487 24.46 -6.56 -10.61
C LYS A 487 25.90 -6.05 -10.58
N GLN A 488 26.46 -5.81 -11.73
CA GLN A 488 27.78 -5.21 -11.91
C GLN A 488 27.59 -3.74 -12.28
N THR A 489 28.25 -2.84 -11.54
CA THR A 489 28.10 -1.38 -11.70
C THR A 489 29.45 -0.67 -11.82
N ASN A 490 30.58 -1.37 -11.60
CA ASN A 490 31.94 -0.82 -11.65
C ASN A 490 32.48 -0.86 -13.09
N PHE A 491 31.94 0.00 -13.94
CA PHE A 491 32.44 0.22 -15.29
C PHE A 491 33.29 1.50 -15.33
N SER A 492 34.26 1.57 -16.25
CA SER A 492 35.04 2.78 -16.45
C SER A 492 34.16 3.94 -16.94
N GLN A 493 34.58 5.18 -16.71
CA GLN A 493 33.84 6.38 -17.16
C GLN A 493 33.65 6.40 -18.69
N ASP A 494 34.57 5.85 -19.44
CA ASP A 494 34.53 5.75 -20.90
C ASP A 494 33.68 4.58 -21.42
N SER A 495 33.18 3.73 -20.52
CA SER A 495 32.36 2.59 -20.90
C SER A 495 30.95 3.04 -21.32
N ILE A 496 30.49 2.48 -22.44
CA ILE A 496 29.09 2.65 -22.86
C ILE A 496 28.13 1.86 -21.97
N THR A 497 28.59 0.86 -21.22
CA THR A 497 27.80 0.08 -20.26
C THR A 497 27.76 0.80 -18.91
N ARG A 498 26.58 1.01 -18.38
CA ARG A 498 26.31 1.61 -17.08
C ARG A 498 26.13 0.56 -15.98
N ALA A 499 25.33 -0.44 -16.28
CA ALA A 499 25.06 -1.56 -15.37
C ALA A 499 24.82 -2.84 -16.15
N ARG A 500 25.12 -3.97 -15.52
CA ARG A 500 24.84 -5.30 -16.05
C ARG A 500 24.26 -6.17 -14.95
N LYS A 501 23.09 -6.79 -15.19
CA LYS A 501 22.42 -7.68 -14.24
C LYS A 501 22.38 -9.10 -14.82
N TYR A 502 22.66 -10.06 -13.98
CA TYR A 502 22.40 -11.46 -14.24
C TYR A 502 21.47 -12.00 -13.17
N GLU A 503 20.50 -12.79 -13.59
CA GLU A 503 19.55 -13.41 -12.68
C GLU A 503 19.29 -14.86 -13.09
N ILE A 504 19.26 -15.74 -12.10
CA ILE A 504 18.79 -17.11 -12.22
C ILE A 504 17.58 -17.29 -11.33
N GLY A 505 16.54 -17.90 -11.87
CA GLY A 505 15.31 -18.24 -11.15
C GLY A 505 14.93 -19.70 -11.35
N TYR A 506 14.34 -20.30 -10.33
CA TYR A 506 13.80 -21.65 -10.42
C TYR A 506 12.45 -21.75 -9.72
N SER A 507 11.60 -22.68 -10.17
CA SER A 507 10.36 -23.06 -9.53
C SER A 507 10.10 -24.55 -9.69
N LEU A 508 9.99 -25.25 -8.58
CA LEU A 508 9.55 -26.64 -8.52
C LEU A 508 8.11 -26.63 -8.05
N LYS A 509 7.23 -27.34 -8.76
CA LYS A 509 5.80 -27.33 -8.51
C LYS A 509 5.22 -28.73 -8.51
N SER A 510 4.27 -28.97 -7.62
CA SER A 510 3.44 -30.15 -7.55
C SER A 510 2.07 -29.80 -6.95
N THR A 511 1.11 -30.71 -7.02
CA THR A 511 -0.09 -30.70 -6.19
C THR A 511 0.28 -30.91 -4.71
N SER A 512 -0.68 -30.77 -3.81
CA SER A 512 -0.52 -31.08 -2.38
C SER A 512 -0.18 -32.57 -2.15
N ASP A 513 -0.62 -33.46 -3.04
CA ASP A 513 -0.34 -34.90 -3.06
C ASP A 513 0.94 -35.27 -3.84
N PHE A 514 1.78 -34.26 -4.16
CA PHE A 514 3.05 -34.42 -4.86
C PHE A 514 2.96 -34.90 -6.31
N GLU A 515 1.81 -34.79 -6.97
CA GLU A 515 1.73 -34.97 -8.42
C GLU A 515 2.49 -33.84 -9.13
N LYS A 516 3.30 -34.20 -10.12
CA LYS A 516 4.21 -33.29 -10.77
C LYS A 516 3.50 -32.25 -11.64
N GLU A 517 3.73 -30.98 -11.37
CA GLU A 517 3.34 -29.85 -12.21
C GLU A 517 4.52 -29.31 -13.05
N PRO A 518 4.25 -28.48 -14.10
CA PRO A 518 5.29 -27.84 -14.89
C PRO A 518 6.22 -26.98 -14.01
N SER A 519 7.45 -27.43 -13.86
CA SER A 519 8.51 -26.76 -13.11
C SER A 519 9.42 -25.98 -14.07
N GLY A 520 10.05 -24.90 -13.58
CA GLY A 520 10.77 -23.97 -14.43
C GLY A 520 12.18 -23.62 -13.93
N LEU A 521 13.06 -23.33 -14.89
CA LEU A 521 14.34 -22.70 -14.70
C LEU A 521 14.44 -21.53 -15.66
N SER A 522 14.88 -20.36 -15.17
CA SER A 522 15.10 -19.17 -15.99
C SER A 522 16.50 -18.61 -15.77
N PHE A 523 17.07 -18.08 -16.83
CA PHE A 523 18.27 -17.26 -16.77
C PHE A 523 18.03 -15.98 -17.56
N SER A 524 18.35 -14.82 -16.98
CA SER A 524 18.30 -13.55 -17.67
C SER A 524 19.59 -12.77 -17.54
N ALA A 525 19.94 -12.05 -18.61
CA ALA A 525 21.03 -11.09 -18.64
C ALA A 525 20.49 -9.76 -19.19
N GLU A 526 20.77 -8.69 -18.49
CA GLU A 526 20.34 -7.33 -18.81
C GLU A 526 21.55 -6.40 -18.81
N ASN A 527 21.65 -5.55 -19.82
CA ASN A 527 22.72 -4.55 -19.94
C ASN A 527 22.09 -3.18 -20.19
N SER A 528 22.33 -2.24 -19.26
CA SER A 528 21.88 -0.85 -19.37
C SER A 528 23.06 0.02 -19.83
N PHE A 529 22.81 0.90 -20.80
CA PHE A 529 23.84 1.73 -21.44
C PHE A 529 23.76 3.20 -21.00
N THR A 530 24.81 3.95 -21.27
CA THR A 530 24.92 5.38 -20.94
C THR A 530 23.92 6.25 -21.71
N ASN A 531 23.47 5.81 -22.88
CA ASN A 531 22.47 6.47 -23.70
C ASN A 531 21.02 6.11 -23.33
N THR A 532 20.82 5.52 -22.14
CA THR A 532 19.52 5.08 -21.61
C THR A 532 18.88 3.86 -22.31
N SER A 533 19.52 3.32 -23.33
CA SER A 533 19.06 2.06 -23.94
C SER A 533 19.34 0.86 -23.05
N GLU A 534 18.53 -0.18 -23.21
CA GLU A 534 18.62 -1.42 -22.44
C GLU A 534 18.47 -2.63 -23.37
N ILE A 535 19.26 -3.65 -23.14
CA ILE A 535 19.14 -4.95 -23.80
C ILE A 535 18.95 -6.01 -22.73
N LYS A 536 17.86 -6.76 -22.82
CA LYS A 536 17.55 -7.91 -21.96
C LYS A 536 17.45 -9.18 -22.82
N ALA A 537 18.13 -10.22 -22.42
CA ALA A 537 17.99 -11.57 -22.95
C ALA A 537 17.51 -12.50 -21.84
N GLU A 538 16.57 -13.39 -22.14
CA GLU A 538 16.01 -14.32 -21.17
C GLU A 538 15.80 -15.69 -21.82
N VAL A 539 16.19 -16.74 -21.09
CA VAL A 539 16.04 -18.12 -21.51
C VAL A 539 15.23 -18.86 -20.45
N PHE A 540 14.20 -19.57 -20.90
CA PHE A 540 13.34 -20.38 -20.06
C PHE A 540 13.45 -21.86 -20.44
N TYR A 541 13.52 -22.70 -19.43
CA TYR A 541 13.28 -24.12 -19.54
C TYR A 541 12.10 -24.50 -18.66
N ARG A 542 11.13 -25.22 -19.20
CA ARG A 542 9.99 -25.78 -18.46
C ARG A 542 9.95 -27.28 -18.64
N THR A 543 9.72 -27.99 -17.54
CA THR A 543 9.44 -29.42 -17.60
C THR A 543 8.01 -29.65 -18.09
N THR A 544 7.76 -30.82 -18.63
CA THR A 544 6.40 -31.32 -18.84
C THR A 544 5.74 -31.59 -17.49
N GLY A 545 4.44 -31.42 -17.42
CA GLY A 545 3.61 -31.68 -16.25
C GLY A 545 2.16 -31.31 -16.55
N ARG A 546 1.26 -31.67 -15.67
CA ARG A 546 -0.17 -31.35 -15.76
C ARG A 546 -0.48 -30.22 -14.79
N ASP A 547 -1.03 -29.12 -15.27
CA ASP A 547 -1.51 -28.05 -14.40
C ASP A 547 -2.93 -28.38 -13.94
N ASN A 548 -3.10 -28.72 -12.67
CA ASN A 548 -4.38 -29.10 -12.13
C ASN A 548 -5.39 -27.96 -12.07
N LEU A 549 -4.95 -26.70 -12.01
CA LEU A 549 -5.84 -25.55 -12.06
C LEU A 549 -6.62 -25.49 -13.38
N ILE A 550 -5.94 -25.81 -14.50
CA ILE A 550 -6.55 -25.83 -15.83
C ILE A 550 -7.38 -27.12 -16.04
N THR A 551 -6.98 -28.22 -15.40
CA THR A 551 -7.57 -29.56 -15.65
C THR A 551 -8.59 -29.99 -14.62
N ARG A 552 -8.86 -29.21 -13.57
CA ARG A 552 -9.93 -29.46 -12.59
C ARG A 552 -11.30 -29.45 -13.27
N LYS A 553 -12.12 -30.43 -12.98
CA LYS A 553 -13.49 -30.47 -13.49
C LYS A 553 -14.32 -29.26 -13.06
N SER A 554 -14.09 -28.77 -11.83
CA SER A 554 -14.77 -27.61 -11.27
C SER A 554 -14.33 -26.28 -11.89
N ALA A 555 -13.09 -26.18 -12.37
CA ALA A 555 -12.57 -24.97 -13.01
C ALA A 555 -12.92 -24.89 -14.50
N LEU A 556 -13.36 -25.99 -15.09
CA LEU A 556 -13.67 -26.13 -16.51
C LEU A 556 -15.14 -26.48 -16.75
N SER A 557 -16.02 -26.28 -15.80
CA SER A 557 -17.45 -26.23 -16.10
C SER A 557 -17.69 -24.95 -16.89
N PRO A 558 -17.98 -25.05 -18.21
CA PRO A 558 -18.32 -23.89 -19.00
C PRO A 558 -19.59 -23.27 -18.51
#